data_eaf5b3f203e8c05df89131b72679bcb5
#
_entry.id   eaf5b3f203e8c05df89131b72679bcb5
#
_cell.length_a   1.000
_cell.length_b   1.000
_cell.length_c   1.000
_cell.angle_alpha   90.00
_cell.angle_beta   90.00
_cell.angle_gamma   90.00
#
_symmetry.space_group_name_H-M   'P 1'
#
loop_
_entity.id
_entity.type
_entity.pdbx_description
1 polymer ?
#
loop_
_entity_poly.entity_id
_entity_poly.type
_entity_poly.pdbx_seq_one_letter_code
_entity_poly.pdbx_strand_id
1 'polypeptide(L)'
;MLRNGSPLGRRCASPVHQPGVTQRQSDKATLLVANHPYGILDGLALCELAARTSASFKILLHSELCRDPDLDPFFLPVDFSDTKAARKTNIRTKNEALRTLSENGCIAIFPGGGVATRPRFGLGELKEFPWSTFVAKLALQGGADVVPVYFQGENSRLFHFVSGFSQSLRLALLMRELRLRFGTRLNITIGQPFDGDAIAAVGTRIEVTHFLERVVSSLAPSDSAPDLDDLNPVAHSNHSPA
;
A
#
# COMPACT_ATOMS: atom_id res chain seq x y z
N MET A 1 -20.40 6.38 51.35
CA MET A 1 -19.48 5.42 50.71
C MET A 1 -19.94 5.22 49.26
N LEU A 2 -19.35 5.96 48.37
CA LEU A 2 -19.62 5.90 46.93
C LEU A 2 -18.31 5.37 46.27
N ARG A 3 -18.41 4.20 45.65
CA ARG A 3 -17.29 3.61 44.90
C ARG A 3 -17.30 4.16 43.48
N ASN A 4 -16.29 4.93 43.13
CA ASN A 4 -15.97 5.36 41.78
C ASN A 4 -15.44 4.16 40.99
N GLY A 5 -16.21 3.70 40.01
CA GLY A 5 -15.76 2.79 38.97
C GLY A 5 -15.20 3.57 37.80
N SER A 6 -13.88 3.55 37.61
CA SER A 6 -13.24 4.09 36.42
C SER A 6 -13.58 3.27 35.19
N PRO A 7 -13.92 3.87 34.03
CA PRO A 7 -14.10 3.12 32.81
C PRO A 7 -12.73 2.67 32.27
N LEU A 8 -12.63 1.38 32.03
CA LEU A 8 -11.51 0.71 31.37
C LEU A 8 -11.24 1.35 29.99
N GLY A 9 -10.20 2.16 29.94
CA GLY A 9 -9.63 2.59 28.67
C GLY A 9 -9.12 1.38 27.88
N ARG A 10 -9.83 1.02 26.83
CA ARG A 10 -9.33 0.06 25.84
C ARG A 10 -8.16 0.71 25.12
N ARG A 11 -6.96 0.28 25.46
CA ARG A 11 -5.76 0.61 24.68
C ARG A 11 -5.90 -0.08 23.33
N CYS A 12 -6.04 0.69 22.25
CA CYS A 12 -5.79 0.20 20.91
C CYS A 12 -4.33 -0.25 20.85
N ALA A 13 -4.10 -1.54 20.81
CA ALA A 13 -2.78 -2.08 20.55
C ALA A 13 -2.41 -1.77 19.10
N SER A 14 -1.41 -0.93 18.89
CA SER A 14 -0.81 -0.67 17.57
C SER A 14 -0.04 -1.93 17.14
N PRO A 15 -0.40 -2.58 16.04
CA PRO A 15 0.29 -3.80 15.61
C PRO A 15 1.29 -3.50 14.50
N VAL A 16 2.27 -2.63 14.74
CA VAL A 16 3.41 -2.50 13.85
C VAL A 16 4.64 -2.89 14.65
N HIS A 17 4.97 -4.17 14.64
CA HIS A 17 6.24 -4.65 15.16
C HIS A 17 7.10 -5.03 13.96
N GLN A 18 7.91 -4.09 13.48
CA GLN A 18 9.11 -4.38 12.69
C GLN A 18 10.33 -3.91 13.47
N PRO A 19 11.32 -4.80 13.72
CA PRO A 19 12.60 -4.38 14.25
C PRO A 19 13.35 -3.61 13.14
N GLY A 20 13.49 -2.30 13.29
CA GLY A 20 14.40 -1.52 12.46
C GLY A 20 13.84 -0.27 11.75
N VAL A 21 12.56 0.03 11.83
CA VAL A 21 12.05 1.33 11.34
C VAL A 21 12.19 2.36 12.48
N THR A 22 13.41 2.82 12.70
CA THR A 22 13.64 4.07 13.40
C THR A 22 12.91 5.18 12.63
N GLN A 23 12.18 6.04 13.35
CA GLN A 23 11.62 7.31 12.87
C GLN A 23 12.74 8.15 12.22
N ARG A 24 13.06 7.90 10.97
CA ARG A 24 13.78 8.86 10.15
C ARG A 24 12.72 9.68 9.45
N GLN A 25 12.43 10.86 9.96
CA GLN A 25 11.96 11.91 9.07
C GLN A 25 13.02 12.02 7.99
N SER A 26 12.65 11.59 6.79
CA SER A 26 13.52 11.72 5.63
C SER A 26 13.58 13.19 5.28
N ASP A 27 14.76 13.78 5.24
CA ASP A 27 14.97 15.13 4.69
C ASP A 27 14.82 15.16 3.16
N LYS A 28 14.51 14.02 2.56
CA LYS A 28 14.31 13.84 1.13
C LYS A 28 12.85 13.56 0.80
N ALA A 29 12.41 14.07 -0.34
CA ALA A 29 11.14 13.70 -0.94
C ALA A 29 10.99 12.17 -1.03
N THR A 30 9.81 11.66 -0.70
CA THR A 30 9.56 10.22 -0.71
C THR A 30 8.27 9.88 -1.46
N LEU A 31 8.34 8.89 -2.35
CA LEU A 31 7.19 8.32 -3.03
C LEU A 31 6.97 6.87 -2.55
N LEU A 32 5.94 6.65 -1.71
CA LEU A 32 5.53 5.31 -1.28
C LEU A 32 4.65 4.68 -2.36
N VAL A 33 5.04 3.52 -2.87
CA VAL A 33 4.33 2.81 -3.94
C VAL A 33 3.93 1.43 -3.43
N ALA A 34 2.62 1.14 -3.41
CA ALA A 34 2.11 -0.08 -2.78
C ALA A 34 1.11 -0.85 -3.65
N ASN A 35 1.02 -2.18 -3.42
CA ASN A 35 -0.11 -3.01 -3.84
C ASN A 35 -1.36 -2.72 -2.99
N HIS A 36 -2.56 -3.11 -3.45
CA HIS A 36 -3.83 -2.71 -2.84
C HIS A 36 -4.79 -3.89 -2.57
N PRO A 37 -4.44 -4.81 -1.66
CA PRO A 37 -5.23 -6.02 -1.44
C PRO A 37 -6.50 -5.84 -0.60
N TYR A 38 -6.55 -4.85 0.29
CA TYR A 38 -7.63 -4.72 1.27
C TYR A 38 -8.55 -3.51 1.06
N GLY A 39 -8.06 -2.42 0.51
CA GLY A 39 -8.79 -1.18 0.31
C GLY A 39 -8.64 -0.21 1.48
N ILE A 40 -9.54 -0.24 2.47
CA ILE A 40 -9.48 0.73 3.58
C ILE A 40 -8.32 0.42 4.53
N LEU A 41 -8.09 -0.85 4.83
CA LEU A 41 -7.08 -1.24 5.82
C LEU A 41 -5.66 -0.88 5.40
N ASP A 42 -5.28 -1.24 4.17
CA ASP A 42 -3.97 -0.90 3.61
C ASP A 42 -3.86 0.60 3.29
N GLY A 43 -4.98 1.25 2.93
CA GLY A 43 -5.05 2.70 2.81
C GLY A 43 -4.68 3.41 4.10
N LEU A 44 -5.28 3.02 5.24
CA LEU A 44 -4.96 3.57 6.56
C LEU A 44 -3.51 3.26 6.98
N ALA A 45 -3.04 2.04 6.72
CA ALA A 45 -1.67 1.65 7.03
C ALA A 45 -0.65 2.43 6.19
N LEU A 46 -0.94 2.68 4.92
CA LEU A 46 -0.07 3.49 4.06
C LEU A 46 -0.06 4.97 4.47
N CYS A 47 -1.20 5.51 4.93
CA CYS A 47 -1.26 6.85 5.54
C CYS A 47 -0.37 6.93 6.78
N GLU A 48 -0.42 5.93 7.66
CA GLU A 48 0.42 5.87 8.86
C GLU A 48 1.92 5.81 8.50
N LEU A 49 2.29 5.02 7.49
CA LEU A 49 3.66 4.98 6.99
C LEU A 49 4.09 6.33 6.42
N ALA A 50 3.25 6.99 5.64
CA ALA A 50 3.53 8.31 5.07
C ALA A 50 3.69 9.38 6.16
N ALA A 51 2.82 9.39 7.17
CA ALA A 51 2.89 10.29 8.31
C ALA A 51 4.17 10.10 9.15
N ARG A 52 4.68 8.87 9.23
CA ARG A 52 5.96 8.57 9.89
C ARG A 52 7.18 8.97 9.05
N THR A 53 7.01 9.02 7.74
CA THR A 53 8.08 9.37 6.79
C THR A 53 8.27 10.88 6.70
N SER A 54 7.18 11.66 6.65
CA SER A 54 7.21 13.12 6.56
C SER A 54 6.00 13.76 7.26
N ALA A 55 6.21 14.90 7.89
CA ALA A 55 5.13 15.73 8.42
C ALA A 55 4.23 16.30 7.31
N SER A 56 4.79 16.49 6.11
CA SER A 56 4.05 16.90 4.91
C SER A 56 3.82 15.67 4.04
N PHE A 57 2.70 14.97 4.23
CA PHE A 57 2.36 13.83 3.39
C PHE A 57 0.99 13.99 2.75
N LYS A 58 0.82 13.32 1.60
CA LYS A 58 -0.47 13.20 0.94
C LYS A 58 -0.61 11.80 0.32
N ILE A 59 -1.86 11.32 0.27
CA ILE A 59 -2.19 10.04 -0.37
C ILE A 59 -3.15 10.26 -1.53
N LEU A 60 -2.92 9.55 -2.63
CA LEU A 60 -3.81 9.54 -3.77
C LEU A 60 -4.97 8.57 -3.52
N LEU A 61 -6.20 9.07 -3.63
CA LEU A 61 -7.43 8.32 -3.44
C LEU A 61 -8.42 8.56 -4.58
N HIS A 62 -9.34 7.61 -4.76
CA HIS A 62 -10.48 7.82 -5.66
C HIS A 62 -11.29 9.04 -5.23
N SER A 63 -11.63 9.92 -6.16
CA SER A 63 -12.31 11.20 -5.89
C SER A 63 -13.62 11.06 -5.10
N GLU A 64 -14.33 9.94 -5.24
CA GLU A 64 -15.53 9.67 -4.44
C GLU A 64 -15.27 9.45 -2.94
N LEU A 65 -14.03 9.14 -2.55
CA LEU A 65 -13.64 8.98 -1.15
C LEU A 65 -13.17 10.30 -0.52
N CYS A 66 -12.89 11.31 -1.33
CA CYS A 66 -12.45 12.63 -0.89
C CYS A 66 -13.64 13.58 -0.68
N ARG A 67 -14.53 13.24 0.26
CA ARG A 67 -15.75 14.02 0.52
C ARG A 67 -15.72 14.79 1.82
N ASP A 68 -14.77 14.50 2.68
CA ASP A 68 -14.61 15.13 3.98
C ASP A 68 -13.61 16.28 3.88
N PRO A 69 -14.03 17.55 4.08
CA PRO A 69 -13.14 18.72 3.99
C PRO A 69 -11.99 18.67 5.00
N ASP A 70 -12.17 18.03 6.16
CA ASP A 70 -11.14 17.96 7.20
C ASP A 70 -9.98 17.05 6.77
N LEU A 71 -10.21 16.15 5.80
CA LEU A 71 -9.22 15.26 5.23
C LEU A 71 -8.57 15.79 3.94
N ASP A 72 -9.10 16.88 3.36
CA ASP A 72 -8.56 17.51 2.15
C ASP A 72 -7.05 17.81 2.21
N PRO A 73 -6.46 18.24 3.35
CA PRO A 73 -5.02 18.49 3.41
C PRO A 73 -4.15 17.26 3.13
N PHE A 74 -4.70 16.06 3.35
CA PHE A 74 -3.96 14.79 3.24
C PHE A 74 -4.32 14.00 1.97
N PHE A 75 -5.42 14.35 1.30
CA PHE A 75 -5.96 13.57 0.20
C PHE A 75 -5.78 14.27 -1.15
N LEU A 76 -5.34 13.51 -2.13
CA LEU A 76 -5.23 13.92 -3.52
C LEU A 76 -6.24 13.12 -4.36
N PRO A 77 -7.34 13.75 -4.81
CA PRO A 77 -8.39 13.05 -5.54
C PRO A 77 -7.93 12.64 -6.95
N VAL A 78 -8.15 11.37 -7.30
CA VAL A 78 -7.99 10.85 -8.66
C VAL A 78 -9.36 10.47 -9.20
N ASP A 79 -9.72 11.01 -10.34
CA ASP A 79 -10.99 10.73 -11.02
C ASP A 79 -10.72 9.90 -12.28
N PHE A 80 -11.27 8.69 -12.33
CA PHE A 80 -11.08 7.76 -13.44
C PHE A 80 -12.13 7.89 -14.54
N SER A 81 -13.08 8.84 -14.42
CA SER A 81 -14.05 9.09 -15.48
C SER A 81 -13.42 9.80 -16.70
N ASP A 82 -13.94 9.53 -17.89
CA ASP A 82 -13.46 10.21 -19.12
C ASP A 82 -14.22 11.52 -19.37
N THR A 83 -14.12 12.45 -18.40
CA THR A 83 -14.75 13.77 -18.47
C THR A 83 -13.72 14.90 -18.49
N LYS A 84 -14.11 16.07 -18.97
CA LYS A 84 -13.26 17.28 -18.87
C LYS A 84 -13.00 17.67 -17.41
N ALA A 85 -13.98 17.44 -16.53
CA ALA A 85 -13.86 17.71 -15.10
C ALA A 85 -12.81 16.78 -14.45
N ALA A 86 -12.86 15.47 -14.75
CA ALA A 86 -11.88 14.48 -14.28
C ALA A 86 -10.47 14.86 -14.73
N ARG A 87 -10.28 15.22 -16.00
CA ARG A 87 -8.97 15.66 -16.51
C ARG A 87 -8.44 16.88 -15.76
N LYS A 88 -9.31 17.87 -15.45
CA LYS A 88 -8.93 19.04 -14.67
C LYS A 88 -8.53 18.65 -13.24
N THR A 89 -9.29 17.79 -12.58
CA THR A 89 -8.97 17.25 -11.25
C THR A 89 -7.63 16.55 -11.27
N ASN A 90 -7.41 15.63 -12.21
CA ASN A 90 -6.16 14.86 -12.29
C ASN A 90 -4.93 15.74 -12.60
N ILE A 91 -5.10 16.83 -13.34
CA ILE A 91 -4.02 17.80 -13.56
C ILE A 91 -3.68 18.53 -12.25
N ARG A 92 -4.69 18.95 -11.48
CA ARG A 92 -4.47 19.60 -10.17
C ARG A 92 -3.79 18.65 -9.20
N THR A 93 -4.31 17.43 -9.08
CA THR A 93 -3.71 16.34 -8.25
C THR A 93 -2.25 16.11 -8.61
N LYS A 94 -1.95 15.99 -9.91
CA LYS A 94 -0.56 15.84 -10.37
C LYS A 94 0.33 17.00 -9.90
N ASN A 95 -0.11 18.23 -10.14
CA ASN A 95 0.69 19.40 -9.81
C ASN A 95 0.90 19.54 -8.32
N GLU A 96 -0.12 19.23 -7.52
CA GLU A 96 -0.03 19.24 -6.07
C GLU A 96 0.89 18.11 -5.54
N ALA A 97 0.82 16.90 -6.12
CA ALA A 97 1.73 15.80 -5.77
C ALA A 97 3.19 16.18 -6.06
N LEU A 98 3.47 16.73 -7.23
CA LEU A 98 4.82 17.18 -7.60
C LEU A 98 5.30 18.33 -6.70
N ARG A 99 4.41 19.27 -6.33
CA ARG A 99 4.73 20.34 -5.38
C ARG A 99 5.10 19.76 -4.02
N THR A 100 4.29 18.83 -3.49
CA THR A 100 4.59 18.16 -2.20
C THR A 100 5.96 17.48 -2.23
N LEU A 101 6.29 16.77 -3.31
CA LEU A 101 7.61 16.16 -3.46
C LEU A 101 8.73 17.19 -3.56
N SER A 102 8.54 18.30 -4.30
CA SER A 102 9.56 19.37 -4.40
C SER A 102 9.83 20.09 -3.08
N GLU A 103 8.90 20.01 -2.14
CA GLU A 103 9.00 20.53 -0.76
C GLU A 103 9.50 19.47 0.24
N ASN A 104 10.12 18.39 -0.23
CA ASN A 104 10.59 17.25 0.57
C ASN A 104 9.49 16.53 1.34
N GLY A 105 8.25 16.57 0.84
CA GLY A 105 7.13 15.83 1.40
C GLY A 105 7.07 14.36 0.95
N CYS A 106 6.05 13.66 1.45
CA CYS A 106 5.80 12.27 1.12
C CYS A 106 4.50 12.12 0.33
N ILE A 107 4.56 11.40 -0.78
CA ILE A 107 3.37 10.99 -1.55
C ILE A 107 3.20 9.48 -1.43
N ALA A 108 1.97 9.06 -1.13
CA ALA A 108 1.60 7.65 -1.10
C ALA A 108 0.61 7.33 -2.23
N ILE A 109 0.83 6.22 -2.93
CA ILE A 109 0.03 5.83 -4.09
C ILE A 109 -0.16 4.32 -4.18
N PHE A 110 -1.38 3.92 -4.57
CA PHE A 110 -1.73 2.60 -5.08
C PHE A 110 -1.91 2.69 -6.60
N PRO A 111 -0.90 2.33 -7.40
CA PRO A 111 -0.92 2.64 -8.86
C PRO A 111 -2.02 1.92 -9.64
N GLY A 112 -2.49 0.77 -9.17
CA GLY A 112 -3.63 0.06 -9.74
C GLY A 112 -4.96 0.79 -9.55
N GLY A 113 -5.05 1.76 -8.63
CA GLY A 113 -6.22 2.61 -8.41
C GLY A 113 -7.46 1.90 -7.89
N GLY A 114 -7.41 0.61 -7.70
CA GLY A 114 -8.52 -0.20 -7.18
C GLY A 114 -8.05 -1.39 -6.37
N VAL A 115 -8.92 -1.87 -5.47
CA VAL A 115 -8.63 -3.02 -4.61
C VAL A 115 -8.50 -4.29 -5.43
N ALA A 116 -7.46 -5.07 -5.19
CA ALA A 116 -7.22 -6.34 -5.84
C ALA A 116 -8.41 -7.30 -5.71
N THR A 117 -8.73 -8.01 -6.76
CA THR A 117 -9.88 -8.93 -6.79
C THR A 117 -9.53 -10.25 -7.46
N ARG A 118 -10.25 -11.31 -7.08
CA ARG A 118 -10.23 -12.57 -7.81
C ARG A 118 -11.30 -12.54 -8.89
N PRO A 119 -10.95 -12.78 -10.17
CA PRO A 119 -11.92 -12.92 -11.24
C PRO A 119 -12.79 -14.18 -11.03
N ARG A 120 -13.77 -14.39 -11.92
CA ARG A 120 -14.63 -15.58 -11.91
C ARG A 120 -15.33 -15.81 -10.56
N PHE A 121 -16.03 -14.79 -10.06
CA PHE A 121 -16.80 -14.89 -8.81
C PHE A 121 -15.98 -15.32 -7.58
N GLY A 122 -14.76 -14.79 -7.45
CA GLY A 122 -13.88 -15.09 -6.34
C GLY A 122 -13.03 -16.35 -6.49
N LEU A 123 -13.02 -16.95 -7.68
CA LEU A 123 -12.15 -18.05 -8.05
C LEU A 123 -10.98 -17.57 -8.90
N GLY A 124 -9.86 -18.28 -8.86
CA GLY A 124 -8.66 -17.93 -9.60
C GLY A 124 -7.65 -17.13 -8.77
N GLU A 125 -6.63 -16.61 -9.41
CA GLU A 125 -5.57 -15.82 -8.75
C GLU A 125 -6.06 -14.43 -8.38
N LEU A 126 -5.52 -13.89 -7.28
CA LEU A 126 -5.71 -12.49 -6.90
C LEU A 126 -5.03 -11.61 -7.95
N LYS A 127 -5.77 -10.65 -8.50
CA LYS A 127 -5.25 -9.72 -9.51
C LYS A 127 -5.48 -8.29 -9.08
N GLU A 128 -4.45 -7.50 -9.19
CA GLU A 128 -4.56 -6.05 -9.14
C GLU A 128 -5.05 -5.50 -10.47
N PHE A 129 -5.58 -4.29 -10.44
CA PHE A 129 -5.81 -3.54 -11.67
C PHE A 129 -4.47 -3.17 -12.30
N PRO A 130 -4.42 -3.05 -13.65
CA PRO A 130 -3.22 -2.60 -14.34
C PRO A 130 -2.70 -1.29 -13.75
N TRP A 131 -1.41 -1.23 -13.49
CA TRP A 131 -0.81 -0.05 -12.91
C TRP A 131 -0.82 1.13 -13.88
N SER A 132 -1.23 2.28 -13.40
CA SER A 132 -1.22 3.52 -14.16
C SER A 132 0.20 4.07 -14.30
N THR A 133 0.57 4.51 -15.51
CA THR A 133 1.85 5.20 -15.76
C THR A 133 1.98 6.54 -15.02
N PHE A 134 0.97 6.92 -14.24
CA PHE A 134 1.02 8.09 -13.38
C PHE A 134 2.07 7.94 -12.28
N VAL A 135 2.25 6.73 -11.72
CA VAL A 135 3.30 6.43 -10.74
C VAL A 135 4.69 6.71 -11.30
N ALA A 136 4.96 6.26 -12.54
CA ALA A 136 6.23 6.53 -13.20
C ALA A 136 6.45 8.03 -13.46
N LYS A 137 5.38 8.78 -13.74
CA LYS A 137 5.48 10.22 -13.90
C LYS A 137 5.87 10.93 -12.61
N LEU A 138 5.33 10.51 -11.46
CA LEU A 138 5.72 11.06 -10.16
C LEU A 138 7.16 10.66 -9.82
N ALA A 139 7.54 9.41 -10.05
CA ALA A 139 8.89 8.91 -9.79
C ALA A 139 9.96 9.65 -10.60
N LEU A 140 9.72 9.85 -11.92
CA LEU A 140 10.67 10.50 -12.81
C LEU A 140 10.74 12.04 -12.67
N GLN A 141 9.64 12.69 -12.25
CA GLN A 141 9.56 14.15 -12.19
C GLN A 141 9.61 14.70 -10.77
N GLY A 142 9.41 13.85 -9.76
CA GLY A 142 9.32 14.28 -8.37
C GLY A 142 10.67 14.44 -7.67
N GLY A 143 11.75 13.92 -8.23
CA GLY A 143 13.09 13.93 -7.59
C GLY A 143 13.11 13.20 -6.23
N ALA A 144 12.17 12.30 -6.02
CA ALA A 144 11.93 11.62 -4.75
C ALA A 144 12.57 10.23 -4.73
N ASP A 145 12.97 9.79 -3.55
CA ASP A 145 13.29 8.38 -3.32
C ASP A 145 11.98 7.55 -3.41
N VAL A 146 11.97 6.50 -4.22
CA VAL A 146 10.80 5.62 -4.41
C VAL A 146 10.93 4.42 -3.49
N VAL A 147 9.99 4.27 -2.56
CA VAL A 147 9.96 3.19 -1.58
C VAL A 147 8.83 2.21 -1.91
N PRO A 148 9.15 0.98 -2.32
CA PRO A 148 8.15 -0.03 -2.57
C PRO A 148 7.64 -0.62 -1.26
N VAL A 149 6.31 -0.82 -1.18
CA VAL A 149 5.62 -1.37 -0.01
C VAL A 149 4.71 -2.50 -0.46
N TYR A 150 4.75 -3.62 0.22
CA TYR A 150 3.90 -4.78 -0.06
C TYR A 150 3.02 -5.11 1.16
N PHE A 151 1.71 -5.14 0.94
CA PHE A 151 0.73 -5.62 1.90
C PHE A 151 0.37 -7.07 1.61
N GLN A 152 0.64 -7.96 2.56
CA GLN A 152 0.37 -9.39 2.40
C GLN A 152 -1.09 -9.70 2.71
N GLY A 153 -1.72 -10.50 1.83
CA GLY A 153 -3.04 -11.07 2.02
C GLY A 153 -4.09 -10.52 1.06
N GLU A 154 -5.34 -10.75 1.38
CA GLU A 154 -6.50 -10.40 0.54
C GLU A 154 -7.78 -10.28 1.37
N ASN A 155 -8.82 -9.71 0.78
CA ASN A 155 -10.15 -9.67 1.33
C ASN A 155 -10.84 -11.05 1.32
N SER A 156 -11.98 -11.18 1.97
CA SER A 156 -12.73 -12.44 2.05
C SER A 156 -13.25 -12.89 0.67
N ARG A 157 -13.53 -14.20 0.55
CA ARG A 157 -14.15 -14.75 -0.67
C ARG A 157 -15.47 -14.07 -1.01
N LEU A 158 -16.24 -13.66 0.01
CA LEU A 158 -17.50 -12.92 -0.18
C LEU A 158 -17.24 -11.57 -0.87
N PHE A 159 -16.20 -10.84 -0.45
CA PHE A 159 -15.82 -9.59 -1.09
C PHE A 159 -15.49 -9.80 -2.58
N HIS A 160 -14.70 -10.82 -2.89
CA HIS A 160 -14.33 -11.13 -4.28
C HIS A 160 -15.53 -11.54 -5.12
N PHE A 161 -16.44 -12.34 -4.56
CA PHE A 161 -17.66 -12.76 -5.24
C PHE A 161 -18.55 -11.56 -5.60
N VAL A 162 -18.83 -10.69 -4.63
CA VAL A 162 -19.74 -9.55 -4.80
C VAL A 162 -19.12 -8.42 -5.63
N SER A 163 -17.81 -8.27 -5.60
CA SER A 163 -17.08 -7.23 -6.36
C SER A 163 -17.30 -7.32 -7.88
N GLY A 164 -17.71 -8.48 -8.38
CA GLY A 164 -18.07 -8.68 -9.79
C GLY A 164 -19.44 -8.15 -10.19
N PHE A 165 -20.32 -7.82 -9.22
CA PHE A 165 -21.72 -7.49 -9.52
C PHE A 165 -22.08 -6.02 -9.30
N SER A 166 -21.53 -5.36 -8.28
CA SER A 166 -21.94 -4.02 -7.89
C SER A 166 -20.85 -3.24 -7.18
N GLN A 167 -20.59 -2.04 -7.69
CA GLN A 167 -19.62 -1.12 -7.07
C GLN A 167 -20.10 -0.59 -5.71
N SER A 168 -21.40 -0.33 -5.56
CA SER A 168 -21.96 0.13 -4.29
C SER A 168 -21.88 -0.95 -3.20
N LEU A 169 -22.16 -2.21 -3.55
CA LEU A 169 -22.01 -3.33 -2.63
C LEU A 169 -20.54 -3.58 -2.28
N ARG A 170 -19.63 -3.37 -3.23
CA ARG A 170 -18.19 -3.45 -2.99
C ARG A 170 -17.75 -2.46 -1.92
N LEU A 171 -18.18 -1.20 -1.99
CA LEU A 171 -17.86 -0.18 -0.98
C LEU A 171 -18.43 -0.54 0.41
N ALA A 172 -19.67 -1.02 0.46
CA ALA A 172 -20.26 -1.48 1.72
C ALA A 172 -19.50 -2.66 2.34
N LEU A 173 -19.03 -3.59 1.49
CA LEU A 173 -18.24 -4.72 1.94
C LEU A 173 -16.84 -4.33 2.42
N LEU A 174 -16.22 -3.28 1.91
CA LEU A 174 -14.93 -2.81 2.42
C LEU A 174 -15.01 -2.43 3.90
N MET A 175 -16.12 -1.81 4.33
CA MET A 175 -16.33 -1.51 5.76
C MET A 175 -16.50 -2.79 6.60
N ARG A 176 -17.16 -3.82 6.05
CA ARG A 176 -17.25 -5.12 6.68
C ARG A 176 -15.88 -5.81 6.78
N GLU A 177 -15.11 -5.82 5.70
CA GLU A 177 -13.75 -6.39 5.68
C GLU A 177 -12.85 -5.70 6.72
N LEU A 178 -12.91 -4.35 6.80
CA LEU A 178 -12.20 -3.61 7.83
C LEU A 178 -12.58 -4.08 9.23
N ARG A 179 -13.89 -4.17 9.54
CA ARG A 179 -14.38 -4.62 10.86
C ARG A 179 -13.92 -6.03 11.22
N LEU A 180 -13.91 -6.95 10.26
CA LEU A 180 -13.46 -8.33 10.48
C LEU A 180 -11.98 -8.44 10.81
N ARG A 181 -11.19 -7.43 10.45
CA ARG A 181 -9.75 -7.40 10.67
C ARG A 181 -9.31 -6.55 11.87
N PHE A 182 -10.26 -5.96 12.61
CA PHE A 182 -9.93 -5.30 13.86
C PHE A 182 -9.29 -6.29 14.84
N GLY A 183 -8.11 -5.91 15.37
CA GLY A 183 -7.35 -6.76 16.28
C GLY A 183 -6.51 -7.85 15.61
N THR A 184 -6.52 -7.95 14.27
CA THR A 184 -5.61 -8.84 13.54
C THR A 184 -4.30 -8.13 13.18
N ARG A 185 -3.26 -8.90 12.85
CA ARG A 185 -1.99 -8.36 12.37
C ARG A 185 -2.08 -8.12 10.86
N LEU A 186 -1.55 -6.97 10.41
CA LEU A 186 -1.32 -6.67 9.01
C LEU A 186 0.18 -6.83 8.73
N ASN A 187 0.53 -7.78 7.88
CA ASN A 187 1.92 -7.99 7.49
C ASN A 187 2.27 -7.03 6.34
N ILE A 188 3.32 -6.23 6.56
CA ILE A 188 3.79 -5.22 5.62
C ILE A 188 5.27 -5.46 5.39
N THR A 189 5.68 -5.56 4.13
CA THR A 189 7.09 -5.60 3.73
C THR A 189 7.44 -4.28 3.06
N ILE A 190 8.48 -3.60 3.57
CA ILE A 190 9.00 -2.36 3.00
C ILE A 190 10.33 -2.69 2.34
N GLY A 191 10.44 -2.41 1.03
CA GLY A 191 11.65 -2.64 0.28
C GLY A 191 12.67 -1.52 0.44
N GLN A 192 13.84 -1.71 -0.17
CA GLN A 192 14.87 -0.68 -0.21
C GLN A 192 14.42 0.48 -1.11
N PRO A 193 14.72 1.73 -0.73
CA PRO A 193 14.41 2.89 -1.56
C PRO A 193 15.29 2.90 -2.83
N PHE A 194 14.69 3.34 -3.93
CA PHE A 194 15.38 3.67 -5.18
C PHE A 194 15.47 5.18 -5.30
N ASP A 195 16.65 5.71 -5.53
CA ASP A 195 16.80 7.13 -5.82
C ASP A 195 16.31 7.51 -7.24
N GLY A 196 16.16 8.80 -7.49
CA GLY A 196 15.65 9.30 -8.76
C GLY A 196 16.50 8.90 -9.97
N ASP A 197 17.81 8.80 -9.80
CA ASP A 197 18.74 8.42 -10.88
C ASP A 197 18.61 6.95 -11.24
N ALA A 198 18.49 6.07 -10.24
CA ALA A 198 18.22 4.65 -10.45
C ALA A 198 16.87 4.43 -11.18
N ILE A 199 15.85 5.20 -10.83
CA ILE A 199 14.54 5.16 -11.53
C ILE A 199 14.66 5.69 -12.96
N ALA A 200 15.38 6.77 -13.18
CA ALA A 200 15.59 7.34 -14.53
C ALA A 200 16.36 6.39 -15.45
N ALA A 201 17.30 5.62 -14.92
CA ALA A 201 18.07 4.63 -15.65
C ALA A 201 17.22 3.44 -16.15
N VAL A 202 16.04 3.19 -15.58
CA VAL A 202 15.13 2.12 -16.04
C VAL A 202 14.59 2.38 -17.45
N GLY A 203 14.34 3.66 -17.81
CA GLY A 203 13.93 4.03 -19.16
C GLY A 203 12.61 4.80 -19.23
N THR A 204 11.72 4.38 -20.13
CA THR A 204 10.44 5.04 -20.39
C THR A 204 9.45 4.90 -19.22
N ARG A 205 8.40 5.74 -19.20
CA ARG A 205 7.34 5.65 -18.18
C ARG A 205 6.68 4.27 -18.10
N ILE A 206 6.55 3.57 -19.22
CA ILE A 206 5.97 2.23 -19.26
C ILE A 206 6.93 1.24 -18.58
N GLU A 207 8.21 1.29 -18.92
CA GLU A 207 9.24 0.43 -18.33
C GLU A 207 9.39 0.68 -16.82
N VAL A 208 9.40 1.94 -16.39
CA VAL A 208 9.41 2.30 -14.95
C VAL A 208 8.17 1.77 -14.23
N THR A 209 6.98 1.88 -14.84
CA THR A 209 5.75 1.34 -14.23
C THR A 209 5.85 -0.17 -14.01
N HIS A 210 6.25 -0.91 -15.04
CA HIS A 210 6.43 -2.36 -14.95
C HIS A 210 7.57 -2.77 -14.01
N PHE A 211 8.63 -1.97 -13.95
CA PHE A 211 9.71 -2.18 -12.99
C PHE A 211 9.18 -2.09 -11.56
N LEU A 212 8.49 -1.00 -11.21
CA LEU A 212 7.94 -0.78 -9.88
C LEU A 212 6.90 -1.86 -9.50
N GLU A 213 6.04 -2.26 -10.43
CA GLU A 213 5.07 -3.35 -10.24
C GLU A 213 5.77 -4.66 -9.89
N ARG A 214 6.82 -5.04 -10.64
CA ARG A 214 7.62 -6.23 -10.34
C ARG A 214 8.34 -6.14 -9.01
N VAL A 215 8.93 -4.99 -8.69
CA VAL A 215 9.63 -4.77 -7.42
C VAL A 215 8.68 -4.93 -6.25
N VAL A 216 7.50 -4.29 -6.28
CA VAL A 216 6.50 -4.46 -5.20
C VAL A 216 6.04 -5.91 -5.11
N SER A 217 5.77 -6.57 -6.23
CA SER A 217 5.36 -7.99 -6.25
C SER A 217 6.45 -8.93 -5.70
N SER A 218 7.73 -8.63 -5.94
CA SER A 218 8.86 -9.43 -5.43
C SER A 218 9.05 -9.35 -3.92
N LEU A 219 8.42 -8.38 -3.24
CA LEU A 219 8.39 -8.28 -1.79
C LEU A 219 7.39 -9.25 -1.14
N ALA A 220 6.57 -9.94 -1.95
CA ALA A 220 5.71 -11.00 -1.45
C ALA A 220 6.56 -12.10 -0.79
N PRO A 221 6.17 -12.60 0.39
CA PRO A 221 6.84 -13.76 0.96
C PRO A 221 6.81 -14.92 -0.04
N SER A 222 7.96 -15.49 -0.34
CA SER A 222 8.00 -16.73 -1.14
C SER A 222 7.43 -17.85 -0.28
N ASP A 223 6.42 -18.56 -0.78
CA ASP A 223 5.88 -19.79 -0.16
C ASP A 223 6.94 -20.92 -0.10
N SER A 224 8.13 -20.68 -0.60
CA SER A 224 9.30 -21.58 -0.62
C SER A 224 10.50 -20.98 0.12
N ALA A 225 10.30 -20.45 1.33
CA ALA A 225 11.44 -20.40 2.25
C ALA A 225 11.75 -21.85 2.65
N PRO A 226 12.95 -22.42 2.33
CA PRO A 226 13.33 -23.71 2.85
C PRO A 226 13.29 -23.62 4.37
N ASP A 227 12.70 -24.63 5.00
CA ASP A 227 12.70 -24.77 6.44
C ASP A 227 14.15 -24.67 6.91
N LEU A 228 14.45 -23.83 7.90
CA LEU A 228 15.81 -23.62 8.39
C LEU A 228 16.42 -24.91 8.94
N ASP A 229 15.62 -25.96 9.15
CA ASP A 229 16.05 -27.30 9.56
C ASP A 229 16.65 -28.11 8.38
N ASP A 230 16.36 -27.78 7.12
CA ASP A 230 16.97 -28.43 5.95
C ASP A 230 18.41 -27.96 5.63
N LEU A 231 18.89 -26.93 6.31
CA LEU A 231 20.25 -26.40 6.13
C LEU A 231 21.26 -26.92 7.14
N ASN A 232 20.91 -27.95 7.95
CA ASN A 232 21.85 -28.54 8.91
C ASN A 232 22.55 -29.82 8.34
N PRO A 233 23.76 -29.69 7.75
CA PRO A 233 24.47 -30.81 7.14
C PRO A 233 25.04 -31.84 8.16
N VAL A 234 24.73 -31.74 9.45
CA VAL A 234 25.33 -32.57 10.52
C VAL A 234 24.44 -33.74 10.97
N ALA A 235 23.21 -33.88 10.48
CA ALA A 235 22.27 -34.90 10.95
C ALA A 235 22.34 -36.29 10.23
N HIS A 236 23.20 -36.47 9.24
CA HIS A 236 23.28 -37.71 8.45
C HIS A 236 24.60 -38.44 8.49
N SER A 237 25.30 -38.42 9.63
CA SER A 237 26.47 -39.29 9.82
C SER A 237 26.40 -40.04 11.15
N ASN A 238 25.50 -41.02 11.26
CA ASN A 238 25.65 -42.14 12.23
C ASN A 238 24.54 -43.16 12.01
N HIS A 239 24.68 -44.00 11.01
CA HIS A 239 24.21 -45.38 11.08
C HIS A 239 25.01 -46.21 10.06
N SER A 240 26.12 -46.78 10.57
CA SER A 240 26.77 -47.91 9.92
C SER A 240 26.37 -49.14 10.72
N PRO A 241 25.86 -50.20 10.09
CA PRO A 241 25.60 -51.47 10.81
C PRO A 241 26.86 -52.31 10.88
N ALA A 242 27.06 -52.87 12.04
CA ALA A 242 27.88 -54.04 12.24
C ALA A 242 27.04 -55.32 12.10
#